data_2b2ce5026dd9f02b82df6ddbca7b0648
#
_entry.id   2b2ce5026dd9f02b82df6ddbca7b0648
#
_cell.length_a   1.000
_cell.length_b   1.000
_cell.length_c   1.000
_cell.angle_alpha   90.00
_cell.angle_beta   90.00
_cell.angle_gamma   90.00
#
_symmetry.space_group_name_H-M   'P 1'
#
loop_
_entity.id
_entity.type
_entity.pdbx_description
1 polymer ?
#
loop_
_entity_poly.entity_id
_entity_poly.type
_entity_poly.pdbx_seq_one_letter_code
_entity_poly.pdbx_strand_id
1 'polypeptide(L)'
;MAIVDDLKNTLSSVVSGAGDVVSSVRNVAKDNVVGLLRAGGEVATTGMGVVAEAVSDGVGAVKSTGASVTQGVTGLVSGAIGGAKEVGGDVGTAATEAARGAVKGAAVVGEDVGAVAVAAVEGSIHAAGEIGGDTGDLAKSAVLGTLRAADEVGSEAGELVRKALLNAVALPHDVIDALLTGKTE
;
A
#
# COMPACT_ATOMS: atom_id res chain seq x y z
N MET A 1 19.89 -4.03 -1.74
CA MET A 1 20.56 -2.82 -2.27
C MET A 1 20.24 -2.63 -3.75
N ALA A 2 20.53 -3.57 -4.64
CA ALA A 2 20.27 -3.43 -6.08
C ALA A 2 18.79 -3.24 -6.45
N ILE A 3 17.87 -3.89 -5.75
CA ILE A 3 16.41 -3.82 -6.00
C ILE A 3 15.86 -2.42 -5.70
N VAL A 4 16.32 -1.77 -4.63
CA VAL A 4 15.88 -0.42 -4.25
C VAL A 4 16.40 0.61 -5.26
N ASP A 5 17.63 0.46 -5.71
CA ASP A 5 18.22 1.35 -6.71
C ASP A 5 17.57 1.19 -8.09
N ASP A 6 17.25 -0.03 -8.48
CA ASP A 6 16.52 -0.33 -9.71
C ASP A 6 15.08 0.21 -9.65
N LEU A 7 14.40 0.03 -8.53
CA LEU A 7 13.07 0.59 -8.30
C LEU A 7 13.10 2.12 -8.39
N LYS A 8 14.07 2.75 -7.73
CA LYS A 8 14.25 4.20 -7.74
C LYS A 8 14.54 4.74 -9.15
N ASN A 9 15.45 4.10 -9.88
CA ASN A 9 15.81 4.50 -11.23
C ASN A 9 14.63 4.33 -12.19
N THR A 10 13.91 3.21 -12.09
CA THR A 10 12.73 2.94 -12.91
C THR A 10 11.61 3.93 -12.58
N LEU A 11 11.34 4.19 -11.31
CA LEU A 11 10.35 5.18 -10.89
C LEU A 11 10.73 6.59 -11.35
N SER A 12 12.00 6.97 -11.24
CA SER A 12 12.46 8.29 -11.68
C SER A 12 12.26 8.50 -13.18
N SER A 13 12.57 7.49 -14.00
CA SER A 13 12.40 7.57 -15.46
C SER A 13 10.93 7.59 -15.88
N VAL A 14 10.10 6.83 -15.21
CA VAL A 14 8.66 6.69 -15.50
C VAL A 14 7.89 7.93 -15.03
N VAL A 15 8.15 8.41 -13.82
CA VAL A 15 7.50 9.62 -13.26
C VAL A 15 7.88 10.87 -14.04
N SER A 16 9.11 10.96 -14.54
CA SER A 16 9.56 12.11 -15.35
C SER A 16 8.89 12.20 -16.72
N GLY A 17 8.41 11.09 -17.26
CA GLY A 17 7.86 10.99 -18.62
C GLY A 17 6.34 10.87 -18.73
N ALA A 18 5.63 10.60 -17.63
CA ALA A 18 4.21 10.27 -17.65
C ALA A 18 3.38 11.28 -16.85
N GLY A 19 2.24 11.69 -17.40
CA GLY A 19 1.31 12.59 -16.73
C GLY A 19 0.51 11.97 -15.58
N ASP A 20 0.55 10.64 -15.40
CA ASP A 20 -0.17 9.91 -14.37
C ASP A 20 0.79 9.12 -13.46
N VAL A 21 1.06 9.70 -12.30
CA VAL A 21 1.94 9.12 -11.28
C VAL A 21 1.38 7.80 -10.74
N VAL A 22 0.08 7.71 -10.53
CA VAL A 22 -0.56 6.52 -9.96
C VAL A 22 -0.37 5.30 -10.86
N SER A 23 -0.71 5.44 -12.15
CA SER A 23 -0.58 4.34 -13.12
C SER A 23 0.87 3.92 -13.34
N SER A 24 1.77 4.88 -13.38
CA SER A 24 3.19 4.64 -13.58
C SER A 24 3.81 3.89 -12.41
N VAL A 25 3.56 4.36 -11.20
CA VAL A 25 4.05 3.71 -9.97
C VAL A 25 3.41 2.33 -9.78
N ARG A 26 2.12 2.19 -10.10
CA ARG A 26 1.42 0.90 -10.04
C ARG A 26 2.08 -0.17 -10.91
N ASN A 27 2.39 0.14 -12.15
CA ASN A 27 3.00 -0.83 -13.06
C ASN A 27 4.37 -1.29 -12.55
N VAL A 28 5.20 -0.36 -12.11
CA VAL A 28 6.52 -0.67 -11.53
C VAL A 28 6.38 -1.51 -10.25
N ALA A 29 5.46 -1.15 -9.37
CA ALA A 29 5.22 -1.88 -8.13
C ALA A 29 4.72 -3.31 -8.40
N LYS A 30 3.81 -3.46 -9.36
CA LYS A 30 3.29 -4.76 -9.79
C LYS A 30 4.41 -5.67 -10.27
N ASP A 31 5.22 -5.22 -11.22
CA ASP A 31 6.32 -5.99 -11.79
C ASP A 31 7.35 -6.37 -10.73
N ASN A 32 7.63 -5.46 -9.80
CA ASN A 32 8.56 -5.68 -8.71
C ASN A 32 8.05 -6.77 -7.75
N VAL A 33 6.80 -6.67 -7.31
CA VAL A 33 6.17 -7.65 -6.42
C VAL A 33 6.07 -9.02 -7.08
N VAL A 34 5.69 -9.09 -8.36
CA VAL A 34 5.68 -10.35 -9.14
C VAL A 34 7.09 -10.98 -9.16
N GLY A 35 8.11 -10.18 -9.43
CA GLY A 35 9.49 -10.65 -9.42
C GLY A 35 9.94 -11.19 -8.06
N LEU A 36 9.63 -10.47 -6.99
CA LEU A 36 9.98 -10.87 -5.62
C LEU A 36 9.25 -12.14 -5.18
N LEU A 37 7.95 -12.24 -5.44
CA LEU A 37 7.15 -13.42 -5.06
C LEU A 37 7.55 -14.66 -5.85
N ARG A 38 7.88 -14.52 -7.13
CA ARG A 38 8.41 -15.64 -7.95
C ARG A 38 9.80 -16.08 -7.51
N ALA A 39 10.67 -15.14 -7.15
CA ALA A 39 12.03 -15.44 -6.68
C ALA A 39 12.03 -16.17 -5.32
N GLY A 40 11.04 -15.95 -4.47
CA GLY A 40 10.87 -16.60 -3.16
C GLY A 40 10.46 -18.07 -3.21
N GLY A 41 10.09 -18.61 -4.37
CA GLY A 41 9.83 -20.05 -4.61
C GLY A 41 8.53 -20.61 -4.04
N GLU A 42 7.96 -20.04 -3.00
CA GLU A 42 6.65 -20.41 -2.44
C GLU A 42 5.82 -19.16 -2.18
N VAL A 43 4.69 -19.07 -2.87
CA VAL A 43 3.69 -18.00 -2.65
C VAL A 43 2.82 -18.39 -1.44
N ALA A 44 3.46 -18.70 -0.33
CA ALA A 44 2.78 -18.95 0.94
C ALA A 44 2.57 -17.63 1.68
N THR A 45 1.65 -17.61 2.64
CA THR A 45 1.40 -16.47 3.53
C THR A 45 2.67 -15.90 4.18
N THR A 46 3.69 -16.73 4.35
CA THR A 46 5.03 -16.36 4.85
C THR A 46 5.82 -15.49 3.86
N GLY A 47 5.58 -15.63 2.56
CA GLY A 47 6.23 -14.83 1.51
C GLY A 47 5.63 -13.44 1.35
N MET A 48 4.45 -13.19 1.88
CA MET A 48 3.77 -11.87 1.74
C MET A 48 4.44 -10.74 2.53
N GLY A 49 5.32 -11.03 3.48
CA GLY A 49 6.13 -10.03 4.17
C GLY A 49 6.98 -9.18 3.23
N VAL A 50 7.44 -9.75 2.11
CA VAL A 50 8.19 -9.01 1.08
C VAL A 50 7.35 -7.91 0.42
N VAL A 51 6.02 -8.03 0.42
CA VAL A 51 5.11 -7.01 -0.10
C VAL A 51 5.21 -5.73 0.76
N ALA A 52 5.21 -5.88 2.08
CA ALA A 52 5.37 -4.74 3.00
C ALA A 52 6.72 -4.05 2.80
N GLU A 53 7.80 -4.81 2.67
CA GLU A 53 9.13 -4.26 2.43
C GLU A 53 9.19 -3.53 1.07
N ALA A 54 8.71 -4.15 0.01
CA ALA A 54 8.69 -3.55 -1.32
C ALA A 54 7.90 -2.23 -1.35
N VAL A 55 6.76 -2.18 -0.70
CA VAL A 55 5.95 -0.95 -0.63
C VAL A 55 6.64 0.10 0.24
N SER A 56 7.21 -0.28 1.38
CA SER A 56 7.95 0.66 2.26
C SER A 56 9.13 1.30 1.50
N ASP A 57 9.91 0.51 0.81
CA ASP A 57 11.03 1.00 -0.01
C ASP A 57 10.53 1.87 -1.18
N GLY A 58 9.40 1.48 -1.77
CA GLY A 58 8.72 2.25 -2.81
C GLY A 58 8.30 3.64 -2.35
N VAL A 59 7.83 3.80 -1.12
CA VAL A 59 7.48 5.12 -0.54
C VAL A 59 8.72 6.02 -0.50
N GLY A 60 9.85 5.50 -0.05
CA GLY A 60 11.12 6.23 -0.07
C GLY A 60 11.58 6.61 -1.47
N ALA A 61 11.41 5.69 -2.43
CA ALA A 61 11.74 5.93 -3.83
C ALA A 61 10.87 7.01 -4.45
N VAL A 62 9.55 6.97 -4.24
CA VAL A 62 8.61 8.02 -4.71
C VAL A 62 8.99 9.39 -4.13
N LYS A 63 9.23 9.46 -2.82
CA LYS A 63 9.66 10.71 -2.17
C LYS A 63 10.94 11.27 -2.82
N SER A 64 11.90 10.42 -3.11
CA SER A 64 13.17 10.86 -3.71
C SER A 64 13.03 11.39 -5.13
N THR A 65 11.95 11.09 -5.84
CA THR A 65 11.67 11.65 -7.18
C THR A 65 11.03 13.04 -7.13
N GLY A 66 10.58 13.50 -5.97
CA GLY A 66 9.80 14.72 -5.82
C GLY A 66 8.33 14.61 -6.21
N ALA A 67 7.85 13.40 -6.54
CA ALA A 67 6.46 13.14 -6.84
C ALA A 67 5.59 13.15 -5.57
N SER A 68 4.26 13.30 -5.74
CA SER A 68 3.31 13.21 -4.64
C SER A 68 3.37 11.82 -3.98
N VAL A 69 3.72 11.77 -2.70
CA VAL A 69 3.83 10.51 -1.95
C VAL A 69 2.47 9.82 -1.83
N THR A 70 1.39 10.56 -1.62
CA THR A 70 0.04 9.97 -1.53
C THR A 70 -0.39 9.32 -2.85
N GLN A 71 -0.17 9.99 -3.98
CA GLN A 71 -0.43 9.39 -5.30
C GLN A 71 0.47 8.18 -5.56
N GLY A 72 1.73 8.28 -5.18
CA GLY A 72 2.68 7.16 -5.26
C GLY A 72 2.24 5.97 -4.43
N VAL A 73 1.77 6.18 -3.21
CA VAL A 73 1.26 5.13 -2.32
C VAL A 73 0.01 4.45 -2.91
N THR A 74 -0.92 5.22 -3.46
CA THR A 74 -2.08 4.65 -4.16
C THR A 74 -1.64 3.68 -5.26
N GLY A 75 -0.66 4.09 -6.07
CA GLY A 75 -0.07 3.23 -7.10
C GLY A 75 0.69 2.03 -6.55
N LEU A 76 1.53 2.22 -5.52
CA LEU A 76 2.30 1.15 -4.88
C LEU A 76 1.40 0.05 -4.32
N VAL A 77 0.37 0.42 -3.57
CA VAL A 77 -0.56 -0.53 -2.95
C VAL A 77 -1.39 -1.24 -4.02
N SER A 78 -1.93 -0.50 -4.99
CA SER A 78 -2.70 -1.10 -6.10
C SER A 78 -1.82 -2.07 -6.91
N GLY A 79 -0.61 -1.68 -7.25
CA GLY A 79 0.35 -2.53 -7.97
C GLY A 79 0.74 -3.78 -7.20
N ALA A 80 0.99 -3.64 -5.91
CA ALA A 80 1.35 -4.78 -5.05
C ALA A 80 0.23 -5.82 -4.97
N ILE A 81 -1.02 -5.39 -4.80
CA ILE A 81 -2.18 -6.27 -4.79
C ILE A 81 -2.37 -6.95 -6.16
N GLY A 82 -2.24 -6.18 -7.25
CA GLY A 82 -2.31 -6.71 -8.62
C GLY A 82 -1.20 -7.74 -8.90
N GLY A 83 0.01 -7.50 -8.42
CA GLY A 83 1.13 -8.44 -8.53
C GLY A 83 0.90 -9.72 -7.75
N ALA A 84 0.40 -9.63 -6.52
CA ALA A 84 0.02 -10.79 -5.72
C ALA A 84 -1.06 -11.63 -6.42
N LYS A 85 -2.07 -10.98 -6.98
CA LYS A 85 -3.14 -11.65 -7.77
C LYS A 85 -2.55 -12.41 -8.97
N GLU A 86 -1.62 -11.79 -9.70
CA GLU A 86 -1.01 -12.39 -10.88
C GLU A 86 -0.27 -13.69 -10.59
N VAL A 87 0.35 -13.79 -9.41
CA VAL A 87 1.07 -15.01 -9.00
C VAL A 87 0.20 -15.99 -8.20
N GLY A 88 -1.11 -15.76 -8.10
CA GLY A 88 -2.04 -16.61 -7.37
C GLY A 88 -1.99 -16.46 -5.85
N GLY A 89 -1.43 -15.35 -5.34
CA GLY A 89 -1.37 -15.04 -3.93
C GLY A 89 -2.69 -14.54 -3.36
N ASP A 90 -2.79 -14.53 -2.02
CA ASP A 90 -3.94 -14.01 -1.29
C ASP A 90 -3.97 -12.48 -1.34
N VAL A 91 -4.97 -11.92 -2.02
CA VAL A 91 -5.09 -10.47 -2.23
C VAL A 91 -5.46 -9.71 -0.96
N GLY A 92 -6.16 -10.33 -0.03
CA GLY A 92 -6.46 -9.74 1.29
C GLY A 92 -5.20 -9.57 2.13
N THR A 93 -4.37 -10.61 2.19
CA THR A 93 -3.06 -10.55 2.86
C THR A 93 -2.15 -9.53 2.17
N ALA A 94 -2.13 -9.51 0.83
CA ALA A 94 -1.36 -8.52 0.07
C ALA A 94 -1.81 -7.08 0.38
N ALA A 95 -3.11 -6.83 0.48
CA ALA A 95 -3.65 -5.52 0.85
C ALA A 95 -3.22 -5.11 2.26
N THR A 96 -3.29 -6.03 3.22
CA THR A 96 -2.85 -5.80 4.61
C THR A 96 -1.35 -5.45 4.65
N GLU A 97 -0.51 -6.25 4.01
CA GLU A 97 0.94 -6.04 4.02
C GLU A 97 1.36 -4.81 3.21
N ALA A 98 0.73 -4.55 2.08
CA ALA A 98 1.00 -3.34 1.30
C ALA A 98 0.64 -2.06 2.08
N ALA A 99 -0.52 -2.02 2.72
CA ALA A 99 -0.93 -0.90 3.55
C ALA A 99 -0.03 -0.72 4.78
N ARG A 100 0.39 -1.83 5.41
CA ARG A 100 1.37 -1.82 6.50
C ARG A 100 2.70 -1.24 6.06
N GLY A 101 3.22 -1.69 4.92
CA GLY A 101 4.47 -1.17 4.34
C GLY A 101 4.39 0.31 4.01
N ALA A 102 3.26 0.79 3.48
CA ALA A 102 3.05 2.19 3.16
C ALA A 102 3.16 3.10 4.41
N VAL A 103 2.48 2.74 5.50
CA VAL A 103 2.53 3.51 6.76
C VAL A 103 3.94 3.47 7.38
N LYS A 104 4.59 2.30 7.40
CA LYS A 104 5.97 2.18 7.88
C LYS A 104 6.94 3.01 7.05
N GLY A 105 6.84 2.94 5.74
CA GLY A 105 7.65 3.74 4.82
C GLY A 105 7.45 5.23 5.03
N ALA A 106 6.22 5.68 5.19
CA ALA A 106 5.90 7.09 5.50
C ALA A 106 6.55 7.57 6.80
N ALA A 107 6.46 6.77 7.85
CA ALA A 107 7.10 7.08 9.14
C ALA A 107 8.62 7.21 9.02
N VAL A 108 9.27 6.30 8.27
CA VAL A 108 10.73 6.34 8.05
C VAL A 108 11.16 7.59 7.29
N VAL A 109 10.40 8.02 6.29
CA VAL A 109 10.77 9.18 5.46
C VAL A 109 10.19 10.50 5.97
N GLY A 110 9.48 10.50 7.11
CA GLY A 110 8.92 11.69 7.73
C GLY A 110 7.70 12.27 6.99
N GLU A 111 6.91 11.42 6.33
CA GLU A 111 5.65 11.80 5.69
C GLU A 111 4.46 11.69 6.64
N ASP A 112 3.34 12.32 6.28
CA ASP A 112 2.09 12.25 7.04
C ASP A 112 1.51 10.82 6.99
N VAL A 113 1.63 10.09 8.09
CA VAL A 113 1.16 8.70 8.20
C VAL A 113 -0.35 8.57 8.05
N GLY A 114 -1.11 9.59 8.46
CA GLY A 114 -2.56 9.62 8.29
C GLY A 114 -2.97 9.75 6.83
N ALA A 115 -2.38 10.70 6.11
CA ALA A 115 -2.62 10.89 4.68
C ALA A 115 -2.19 9.65 3.86
N VAL A 116 -1.06 9.04 4.22
CA VAL A 116 -0.58 7.82 3.57
C VAL A 116 -1.49 6.63 3.87
N ALA A 117 -2.03 6.51 5.09
CA ALA A 117 -2.99 5.46 5.42
C ALA A 117 -4.25 5.55 4.56
N VAL A 118 -4.81 6.75 4.38
CA VAL A 118 -5.95 6.97 3.47
C VAL A 118 -5.61 6.58 2.04
N ALA A 119 -4.46 7.02 1.52
CA ALA A 119 -4.00 6.68 0.18
C ALA A 119 -3.80 5.15 -0.01
N ALA A 120 -3.34 4.45 1.02
CA ALA A 120 -3.20 3.00 0.99
C ALA A 120 -4.55 2.28 0.89
N VAL A 121 -5.57 2.74 1.61
CA VAL A 121 -6.92 2.20 1.51
C VAL A 121 -7.54 2.51 0.14
N GLU A 122 -7.38 3.72 -0.36
CA GLU A 122 -7.81 4.09 -1.72
C GLU A 122 -7.15 3.21 -2.80
N GLY A 123 -5.85 2.95 -2.66
CA GLY A 123 -5.11 2.04 -3.55
C GLY A 123 -5.66 0.61 -3.53
N SER A 124 -6.08 0.12 -2.37
CA SER A 124 -6.71 -1.19 -2.22
C SER A 124 -8.09 -1.26 -2.86
N ILE A 125 -8.89 -0.20 -2.72
CA ILE A 125 -10.20 -0.07 -3.38
C ILE A 125 -10.03 -0.04 -4.91
N HIS A 126 -9.06 0.72 -5.38
CA HIS A 126 -8.72 0.79 -6.80
C HIS A 126 -8.31 -0.59 -7.35
N ALA A 127 -7.44 -1.29 -6.62
CA ALA A 127 -7.03 -2.65 -6.99
C ALA A 127 -8.22 -3.62 -7.05
N ALA A 128 -9.14 -3.55 -6.09
CA ALA A 128 -10.34 -4.39 -6.09
C ALA A 128 -11.17 -4.21 -7.37
N GLY A 129 -11.35 -2.98 -7.83
CA GLY A 129 -12.02 -2.68 -9.08
C GLY A 129 -11.33 -3.28 -10.31
N GLU A 130 -9.99 -3.28 -10.32
CA GLU A 130 -9.21 -3.81 -11.45
C GLU A 130 -9.16 -5.34 -11.49
N ILE A 131 -9.06 -5.99 -10.33
CA ILE A 131 -8.94 -7.46 -10.27
C ILE A 131 -10.29 -8.18 -10.17
N GLY A 132 -11.41 -7.45 -10.12
CA GLY A 132 -12.74 -8.00 -9.92
C GLY A 132 -12.97 -8.57 -8.52
N GLY A 133 -12.27 -8.01 -7.51
CA GLY A 133 -12.37 -8.39 -6.11
C GLY A 133 -13.42 -7.62 -5.34
N ASP A 134 -13.72 -8.06 -4.11
CA ASP A 134 -14.61 -7.35 -3.21
C ASP A 134 -13.94 -6.09 -2.64
N THR A 135 -14.51 -4.94 -2.96
CA THR A 135 -13.98 -3.64 -2.55
C THR A 135 -14.01 -3.46 -1.03
N GLY A 136 -15.06 -3.92 -0.37
CA GLY A 136 -15.20 -3.84 1.09
C GLY A 136 -14.18 -4.71 1.81
N ASP A 137 -13.96 -5.93 1.35
CA ASP A 137 -12.99 -6.84 1.95
C ASP A 137 -11.55 -6.34 1.80
N LEU A 138 -11.17 -5.81 0.63
CA LEU A 138 -9.84 -5.25 0.44
C LEU A 138 -9.65 -3.94 1.21
N ALA A 139 -10.68 -3.10 1.31
CA ALA A 139 -10.66 -1.91 2.16
C ALA A 139 -10.46 -2.27 3.64
N LYS A 140 -11.17 -3.28 4.15
CA LYS A 140 -10.97 -3.81 5.52
C LYS A 140 -9.54 -4.27 5.75
N SER A 141 -9.00 -5.07 4.83
CA SER A 141 -7.64 -5.59 4.92
C SER A 141 -6.62 -4.47 4.97
N ALA A 142 -6.78 -3.44 4.13
CA ALA A 142 -5.91 -2.28 4.12
C ALA A 142 -6.02 -1.45 5.41
N VAL A 143 -7.22 -1.20 5.92
CA VAL A 143 -7.43 -0.49 7.19
C VAL A 143 -6.74 -1.23 8.34
N LEU A 144 -6.89 -2.55 8.42
CA LEU A 144 -6.18 -3.37 9.42
C LEU A 144 -4.67 -3.24 9.31
N GLY A 145 -4.14 -3.26 8.09
CA GLY A 145 -2.71 -3.08 7.83
C GLY A 145 -2.19 -1.72 8.29
N THR A 146 -2.93 -0.64 7.97
CA THR A 146 -2.56 0.72 8.38
C THR A 146 -2.59 0.88 9.91
N LEU A 147 -3.61 0.36 10.58
CA LEU A 147 -3.74 0.44 12.04
C LEU A 147 -2.63 -0.33 12.75
N ARG A 148 -2.32 -1.56 12.30
CA ARG A 148 -1.21 -2.34 12.85
C ARG A 148 0.12 -1.63 12.71
N ALA A 149 0.41 -1.09 11.53
CA ALA A 149 1.64 -0.35 11.31
C ALA A 149 1.71 0.93 12.17
N ALA A 150 0.61 1.65 12.27
CA ALA A 150 0.54 2.85 13.09
C ALA A 150 0.79 2.56 14.58
N ASP A 151 0.21 1.49 15.10
CA ASP A 151 0.45 1.05 16.49
C ASP A 151 1.91 0.61 16.70
N GLU A 152 2.55 0.00 15.70
CA GLU A 152 3.98 -0.35 15.75
C GLU A 152 4.89 0.89 15.70
N VAL A 153 4.48 1.95 14.99
CA VAL A 153 5.21 3.23 14.93
C VAL A 153 5.10 4.00 16.24
N GLY A 154 3.91 4.03 16.84
CA GLY A 154 3.67 4.67 18.14
C GLY A 154 2.24 5.15 18.30
N SER A 155 1.86 5.50 19.53
CA SER A 155 0.50 5.94 19.89
C SER A 155 0.04 7.17 19.11
N GLU A 156 0.92 8.14 18.90
CA GLU A 156 0.61 9.34 18.11
C GLU A 156 0.26 9.01 16.66
N ALA A 157 1.05 8.12 16.03
CA ALA A 157 0.75 7.63 14.68
C ALA A 157 -0.59 6.90 14.63
N GLY A 158 -0.90 6.08 15.63
CA GLY A 158 -2.18 5.39 15.75
C GLY A 158 -3.37 6.35 15.80
N GLU A 159 -3.26 7.44 16.56
CA GLU A 159 -4.31 8.47 16.65
C GLU A 159 -4.47 9.23 15.33
N LEU A 160 -3.35 9.60 14.69
CA LEU A 160 -3.35 10.30 13.40
C LEU A 160 -4.01 9.45 12.30
N VAL A 161 -3.68 8.18 12.23
CA VAL A 161 -4.25 7.25 11.24
C VAL A 161 -5.74 7.06 11.47
N ARG A 162 -6.18 6.80 12.71
CA ARG A 162 -7.61 6.66 13.04
C ARG A 162 -8.40 7.91 12.67
N LYS A 163 -7.89 9.07 13.03
CA LYS A 163 -8.51 10.36 12.72
C LYS A 163 -8.58 10.61 11.21
N ALA A 164 -7.51 10.32 10.49
CA ALA A 164 -7.47 10.50 9.03
C ALA A 164 -8.48 9.57 8.32
N LEU A 165 -8.55 8.31 8.71
CA LEU A 165 -9.49 7.34 8.14
C LEU A 165 -10.96 7.72 8.41
N LEU A 166 -11.27 8.19 9.62
CA LEU A 166 -12.63 8.65 9.97
C LEU A 166 -13.06 9.90 9.19
N ASN A 167 -12.13 10.77 8.87
CA ASN A 167 -12.40 12.01 8.14
C ASN A 167 -12.35 11.85 6.60
N ALA A 168 -11.93 10.69 6.11
CA ALA A 168 -11.79 10.46 4.67
C ALA A 168 -13.15 10.22 4.01
N VAL A 169 -13.60 11.17 3.21
CA VAL A 169 -14.90 11.13 2.52
C VAL A 169 -14.98 10.04 1.44
N ALA A 170 -13.84 9.69 0.86
CA ALA A 170 -13.75 8.72 -0.23
C ALA A 170 -13.81 7.25 0.22
N LEU A 171 -13.76 7.00 1.54
CA LEU A 171 -13.71 5.65 2.08
C LEU A 171 -15.10 5.17 2.54
N PRO A 172 -15.37 3.84 2.46
CA PRO A 172 -16.63 3.28 2.96
C PRO A 172 -16.68 3.39 4.51
N HIS A 173 -17.45 4.35 4.99
CA HIS A 173 -17.55 4.67 6.43
C HIS A 173 -18.03 3.51 7.30
N ASP A 174 -18.96 2.71 6.79
CA ASP A 174 -19.46 1.50 7.45
C ASP A 174 -18.35 0.50 7.77
N VAL A 175 -17.40 0.33 6.86
CA VAL A 175 -16.22 -0.53 7.06
C VAL A 175 -15.29 0.07 8.11
N ILE A 176 -15.04 1.36 8.04
CA ILE A 176 -14.13 2.06 8.95
C ILE A 176 -14.71 2.10 10.35
N ASP A 177 -15.98 2.47 10.49
CA ASP A 177 -16.66 2.51 11.77
C ASP A 177 -16.70 1.15 12.46
N ALA A 178 -16.98 0.07 11.71
CA ALA A 178 -16.99 -1.29 12.24
C ALA A 178 -15.61 -1.70 12.78
N LEU A 179 -14.53 -1.35 12.09
CA LEU A 179 -13.16 -1.70 12.50
C LEU A 179 -12.65 -0.86 13.67
N LEU A 180 -12.99 0.43 13.71
CA LEU A 180 -12.52 1.34 14.75
C LEU A 180 -13.34 1.24 16.05
N THR A 181 -14.60 0.87 15.98
CA THR A 181 -15.48 0.73 17.14
C THR A 181 -15.53 -0.69 17.69
N GLY A 182 -14.92 -1.66 17.00
CA GLY A 182 -14.94 -3.07 17.39
C GLY A 182 -16.32 -3.73 17.24
N LYS A 183 -17.27 -3.07 16.58
CA LYS A 183 -18.59 -3.65 16.25
C LYS A 183 -18.49 -4.32 14.88
N THR A 184 -17.99 -5.54 14.88
CA THR A 184 -18.14 -6.45 13.73
C THR A 184 -19.50 -7.12 13.85
N GLU A 185 -20.46 -6.66 13.10
CA GLU A 185 -21.59 -7.50 12.75
C GLU A 185 -21.24 -8.38 11.55
#